data_e088cf1a06bb0eaf9df4c36d7b6e27be
#
_entry.id   e088cf1a06bb0eaf9df4c36d7b6e27be
#
_cell.length_a   1.000
_cell.length_b   1.000
_cell.length_c   1.000
_cell.angle_alpha   90.00
_cell.angle_beta   90.00
_cell.angle_gamma   90.00
#
_symmetry.space_group_name_H-M   'P 1'
#
loop_
_entity.id
_entity.type
_entity.pdbx_description
1 polymer ?
#
loop_
_entity_poly.entity_id
_entity_poly.type
_entity_poly.pdbx_seq_one_letter_code
_entity_poly.pdbx_strand_id
1 'polypeptide(L)'
;MTVGGAVARCVAALSLVFLFGPPANADEKPGAVQTLIPWLLDEADSFKGIPFADVIAATSGKRVVPVDRQDKDDQRILAQIGEALTEVLAEMNAPESPTRSAKRVNEMSSKFEDAILAKLNARPGFTCTFPLTTAGQKQRSGYPDLRLLDKASGKIFYLDPKLFAKGSKSGGFRTFYFEPKRATNKVNDDARHLIVGIEHERAADGATHFLRWELIDLANFRVKLKAEFEGTNADMYRPEAVVGASKP
;
A
#
# COMPACT_ATOMS: atom_id res chain seq x y z
N MET A 1 -38.74 -64.52 -66.59
CA MET A 1 -37.49 -65.07 -66.04
C MET A 1 -36.60 -63.94 -65.67
N THR A 2 -36.02 -64.07 -64.55
CA THR A 2 -34.97 -63.27 -63.83
C THR A 2 -35.46 -62.37 -62.72
N VAL A 3 -35.07 -62.80 -61.59
CA VAL A 3 -35.26 -62.29 -60.24
C VAL A 3 -34.25 -61.16 -60.01
N GLY A 4 -34.69 -60.03 -59.52
CA GLY A 4 -33.77 -58.96 -59.11
C GLY A 4 -33.91 -58.69 -57.63
N GLY A 5 -32.91 -59.09 -56.89
CA GLY A 5 -32.85 -58.88 -55.43
C GLY A 5 -32.56 -57.42 -55.00
N ALA A 6 -33.32 -56.94 -54.10
CA ALA A 6 -33.12 -55.66 -53.44
C ALA A 6 -32.09 -55.80 -52.28
N VAL A 7 -31.02 -55.05 -52.33
CA VAL A 7 -30.00 -54.97 -51.28
C VAL A 7 -30.35 -53.75 -50.42
N ALA A 8 -30.82 -54.00 -49.17
CA ALA A 8 -31.02 -52.98 -48.18
C ALA A 8 -29.66 -52.52 -47.60
N ARG A 9 -29.32 -51.23 -47.73
CA ARG A 9 -28.18 -50.61 -47.05
C ARG A 9 -28.63 -50.03 -45.72
N CYS A 10 -28.21 -50.69 -44.64
CA CYS A 10 -28.26 -50.08 -43.30
C CYS A 10 -27.18 -49.01 -43.20
N VAL A 11 -27.62 -47.75 -43.00
CA VAL A 11 -26.73 -46.65 -42.62
C VAL A 11 -26.71 -46.61 -41.10
N ALA A 12 -25.61 -47.02 -40.49
CA ALA A 12 -25.39 -46.83 -39.07
C ALA A 12 -24.97 -45.39 -38.80
N ALA A 13 -25.80 -44.60 -38.17
CA ALA A 13 -25.45 -43.29 -37.69
C ALA A 13 -24.61 -43.40 -36.41
N LEU A 14 -23.32 -43.10 -36.55
CA LEU A 14 -22.38 -43.03 -35.43
C LEU A 14 -22.58 -41.67 -34.74
N SER A 15 -23.31 -41.64 -33.60
CA SER A 15 -23.44 -40.46 -32.76
C SER A 15 -22.15 -40.26 -31.94
N LEU A 16 -21.34 -39.30 -32.37
CA LEU A 16 -20.16 -38.89 -31.61
C LEU A 16 -20.58 -38.01 -30.46
N VAL A 17 -20.67 -38.59 -29.27
CA VAL A 17 -20.89 -37.84 -28.03
C VAL A 17 -19.56 -37.18 -27.64
N PHE A 18 -19.42 -35.88 -27.93
CA PHE A 18 -18.35 -35.09 -27.36
C PHE A 18 -18.62 -34.89 -25.87
N LEU A 19 -17.95 -35.66 -25.03
CA LEU A 19 -17.81 -35.36 -23.60
C LEU A 19 -16.88 -34.16 -23.45
N PHE A 20 -17.47 -32.95 -23.38
CA PHE A 20 -16.75 -31.80 -22.85
C PHE A 20 -16.61 -31.99 -21.34
N GLY A 21 -15.48 -32.52 -20.92
CA GLY A 21 -15.05 -32.42 -19.54
C GLY A 21 -14.84 -30.92 -19.18
N PRO A 22 -15.05 -30.50 -17.93
CA PRO A 22 -14.74 -29.15 -17.52
C PRO A 22 -13.25 -28.87 -17.83
N PRO A 23 -12.91 -27.63 -18.26
CA PRO A 23 -11.52 -27.27 -18.50
C PRO A 23 -10.73 -27.54 -17.20
N ALA A 24 -9.76 -28.41 -17.27
CA ALA A 24 -8.80 -28.59 -16.20
C ALA A 24 -8.07 -27.23 -16.04
N ASN A 25 -8.26 -26.56 -14.90
CA ASN A 25 -7.44 -25.44 -14.52
C ASN A 25 -6.00 -25.94 -14.44
N ALA A 26 -5.24 -25.70 -15.51
CA ALA A 26 -3.82 -25.92 -15.52
C ALA A 26 -3.19 -24.97 -14.48
N ASP A 27 -2.35 -25.52 -13.58
CA ASP A 27 -1.46 -24.88 -12.62
C ASP A 27 -1.92 -24.67 -11.15
N GLU A 28 -3.07 -25.10 -10.72
CA GLU A 28 -3.28 -25.25 -9.27
C GLU A 28 -2.74 -26.61 -8.82
N LYS A 29 -1.65 -26.59 -8.05
CA LYS A 29 -1.20 -27.80 -7.34
C LYS A 29 -2.31 -28.22 -6.37
N PRO A 30 -3.03 -29.36 -6.61
CA PRO A 30 -4.05 -29.84 -5.69
C PRO A 30 -3.38 -30.04 -4.32
N GLY A 31 -3.83 -29.36 -3.30
CA GLY A 31 -3.28 -29.45 -1.96
C GLY A 31 -2.67 -28.18 -1.37
N ALA A 32 -2.28 -27.20 -2.21
CA ALA A 32 -1.70 -25.94 -1.71
C ALA A 32 -2.71 -25.14 -0.88
N VAL A 33 -3.94 -25.03 -1.33
CA VAL A 33 -5.02 -24.29 -0.61
C VAL A 33 -5.44 -25.04 0.64
N GLN A 34 -5.59 -26.39 0.58
CA GLN A 34 -5.94 -27.23 1.70
C GLN A 34 -4.89 -27.21 2.82
N THR A 35 -3.63 -26.91 2.49
CA THR A 35 -2.54 -26.79 3.46
C THR A 35 -2.40 -25.34 3.98
N LEU A 36 -2.54 -24.37 3.06
CA LEU A 36 -2.35 -22.95 3.37
C LEU A 36 -3.42 -22.42 4.35
N ILE A 37 -4.70 -22.76 4.13
CA ILE A 37 -5.77 -22.20 4.96
C ILE A 37 -5.71 -22.69 6.40
N PRO A 38 -5.57 -24.00 6.71
CA PRO A 38 -5.36 -24.46 8.07
C PRO A 38 -4.14 -23.81 8.72
N TRP A 39 -3.01 -23.75 8.01
CA TRP A 39 -1.81 -23.09 8.50
C TRP A 39 -2.03 -21.62 8.85
N LEU A 40 -2.72 -20.84 7.99
CA LEU A 40 -3.08 -19.44 8.26
C LEU A 40 -3.95 -19.28 9.51
N LEU A 41 -4.83 -20.25 9.79
CA LEU A 41 -5.72 -20.22 10.94
C LEU A 41 -4.96 -20.60 12.22
N ASP A 42 -4.11 -21.62 12.15
CA ASP A 42 -3.31 -22.09 13.28
C ASP A 42 -2.25 -21.06 13.70
N GLU A 43 -1.65 -20.34 12.72
CA GLU A 43 -0.60 -19.35 12.95
C GLU A 43 -1.14 -17.90 13.12
N ALA A 44 -2.44 -17.75 13.30
CA ALA A 44 -3.07 -16.41 13.35
C ALA A 44 -2.46 -15.48 14.42
N ASP A 45 -1.96 -16.00 15.52
CA ASP A 45 -1.29 -15.24 16.56
C ASP A 45 0.15 -14.88 16.20
N SER A 46 0.86 -15.72 15.45
CA SER A 46 2.21 -15.44 14.91
C SER A 46 2.23 -14.29 13.93
N PHE A 47 1.07 -13.96 13.33
CA PHE A 47 0.92 -12.81 12.42
C PHE A 47 0.72 -11.46 13.12
N LYS A 48 0.74 -11.43 14.46
CA LYS A 48 0.60 -10.23 15.28
C LYS A 48 1.94 -9.85 15.90
N GLY A 49 2.15 -8.55 16.07
CA GLY A 49 3.34 -8.05 16.79
C GLY A 49 4.66 -8.28 16.06
N ILE A 50 4.64 -8.42 14.73
CA ILE A 50 5.84 -8.57 13.90
C ILE A 50 6.61 -7.25 13.91
N PRO A 51 7.92 -7.23 14.22
CA PRO A 51 8.71 -6.02 14.12
C PRO A 51 8.73 -5.51 12.68
N PHE A 52 8.36 -4.25 12.46
CA PHE A 52 8.37 -3.67 11.12
C PHE A 52 9.77 -3.65 10.50
N ALA A 53 10.80 -3.48 11.34
CA ALA A 53 12.20 -3.57 10.93
C ALA A 53 12.53 -4.91 10.27
N ASP A 54 12.01 -6.03 10.79
CA ASP A 54 12.22 -7.36 10.22
C ASP A 54 11.51 -7.50 8.86
N VAL A 55 10.32 -6.91 8.73
CA VAL A 55 9.58 -6.89 7.46
C VAL A 55 10.37 -6.12 6.40
N ILE A 56 10.92 -4.95 6.74
CA ILE A 56 11.76 -4.16 5.84
C ILE A 56 13.03 -4.94 5.47
N ALA A 57 13.72 -5.53 6.44
CA ALA A 57 14.93 -6.31 6.19
C ALA A 57 14.67 -7.49 5.24
N ALA A 58 13.59 -8.24 5.47
CA ALA A 58 13.22 -9.39 4.65
C ALA A 58 12.82 -9.02 3.20
N THR A 59 12.22 -7.83 3.00
CA THR A 59 11.71 -7.42 1.69
C THR A 59 12.68 -6.61 0.86
N SER A 60 13.58 -5.84 1.49
CA SER A 60 14.51 -4.92 0.82
C SER A 60 15.99 -5.23 1.05
N GLY A 61 16.31 -6.05 2.05
CA GLY A 61 17.69 -6.21 2.53
C GLY A 61 18.24 -4.98 3.23
N LYS A 62 17.40 -4.00 3.57
CA LYS A 62 17.79 -2.73 4.20
C LYS A 62 17.38 -2.70 5.67
N ARG A 63 18.04 -1.86 6.46
CA ARG A 63 17.80 -1.73 7.88
C ARG A 63 16.97 -0.49 8.21
N VAL A 64 16.02 -0.65 9.12
CA VAL A 64 15.40 0.47 9.82
C VAL A 64 16.35 0.87 10.93
N VAL A 65 16.97 2.05 10.79
CA VAL A 65 17.91 2.59 11.77
C VAL A 65 17.13 3.40 12.79
N PRO A 66 17.24 3.13 14.10
CA PRO A 66 16.56 3.94 15.10
C PRO A 66 17.09 5.38 15.10
N VAL A 67 16.22 6.32 15.43
CA VAL A 67 16.62 7.70 15.71
C VAL A 67 17.43 7.74 17.00
N ASP A 68 18.63 8.29 16.93
CA ASP A 68 19.44 8.54 18.12
C ASP A 68 19.23 9.99 18.60
N ARG A 69 18.52 10.13 19.72
CA ARG A 69 18.22 11.44 20.30
C ARG A 69 19.46 12.14 20.92
N GLN A 70 20.59 11.44 21.05
CA GLN A 70 21.86 12.00 21.52
C GLN A 70 22.79 12.38 20.38
N ASP A 71 22.55 11.86 19.18
CA ASP A 71 23.30 12.20 17.97
C ASP A 71 22.93 13.61 17.50
N LYS A 72 23.93 14.47 17.36
CA LYS A 72 23.75 15.88 16.98
C LYS A 72 23.17 16.06 15.59
N ASP A 73 23.50 15.15 14.65
CA ASP A 73 22.96 15.22 13.30
C ASP A 73 21.49 14.80 13.27
N ASP A 74 21.10 13.75 13.99
CA ASP A 74 19.70 13.36 14.11
C ASP A 74 18.87 14.48 14.75
N GLN A 75 19.37 15.10 15.83
CA GLN A 75 18.72 16.25 16.46
C GLN A 75 18.53 17.42 15.48
N ARG A 76 19.59 17.80 14.77
CA ARG A 76 19.56 18.89 13.78
C ARG A 76 18.57 18.58 12.65
N ILE A 77 18.61 17.37 12.09
CA ILE A 77 17.75 16.95 11.00
C ILE A 77 16.28 16.94 11.46
N LEU A 78 16.00 16.39 12.64
CA LEU A 78 14.64 16.38 13.20
C LEU A 78 14.12 17.79 13.48
N ALA A 79 14.96 18.72 13.96
CA ALA A 79 14.58 20.11 14.13
C ALA A 79 14.19 20.75 12.79
N GLN A 80 14.99 20.56 11.74
CA GLN A 80 14.70 21.08 10.41
C GLN A 80 13.46 20.47 9.77
N ILE A 81 13.19 19.17 10.00
CA ILE A 81 11.94 18.53 9.60
C ILE A 81 10.77 19.18 10.36
N GLY A 82 10.90 19.38 11.67
CA GLY A 82 9.87 19.98 12.50
C GLY A 82 9.52 21.42 12.08
N GLU A 83 10.52 22.25 11.79
CA GLU A 83 10.31 23.59 11.24
C GLU A 83 9.56 23.54 9.90
N ALA A 84 9.99 22.65 8.98
CA ALA A 84 9.31 22.45 7.70
C ALA A 84 7.85 22.05 7.88
N LEU A 85 7.56 21.12 8.79
CA LEU A 85 6.21 20.67 9.07
C LEU A 85 5.33 21.77 9.67
N THR A 86 5.91 22.64 10.51
CA THR A 86 5.20 23.81 11.07
C THR A 86 4.81 24.80 9.97
N GLU A 87 5.71 25.06 9.01
CA GLU A 87 5.41 25.89 7.86
C GLU A 87 4.35 25.25 6.94
N VAL A 88 4.46 23.93 6.70
CA VAL A 88 3.45 23.17 5.94
C VAL A 88 2.08 23.27 6.60
N LEU A 89 2.01 23.11 7.93
CA LEU A 89 0.75 23.19 8.66
C LEU A 89 0.11 24.58 8.53
N ALA A 90 0.92 25.64 8.62
CA ALA A 90 0.45 27.01 8.40
C ALA A 90 -0.08 27.21 6.97
N GLU A 91 0.62 26.73 5.95
CA GLU A 91 0.22 26.77 4.55
C GLU A 91 -1.09 26.01 4.30
N MET A 92 -1.23 24.80 4.87
CA MET A 92 -2.44 23.97 4.70
C MET A 92 -3.66 24.55 5.42
N ASN A 93 -3.48 25.42 6.42
CA ASN A 93 -4.55 26.13 7.10
C ASN A 93 -4.87 27.51 6.49
N ALA A 94 -4.05 28.01 5.57
CA ALA A 94 -4.25 29.32 4.94
C ALA A 94 -5.56 29.38 4.11
N PRO A 95 -6.14 30.56 3.88
CA PRO A 95 -7.35 30.71 3.06
C PRO A 95 -7.21 30.15 1.64
N GLU A 96 -6.02 30.24 1.05
CA GLU A 96 -5.69 29.78 -0.31
C GLU A 96 -5.16 28.35 -0.35
N SER A 97 -5.29 27.61 0.76
CA SER A 97 -4.75 26.26 0.89
C SER A 97 -5.24 25.32 -0.23
N PRO A 98 -4.34 24.52 -0.81
CA PRO A 98 -4.71 23.52 -1.81
C PRO A 98 -5.60 22.39 -1.23
N THR A 99 -5.73 22.30 0.10
CA THR A 99 -6.60 21.31 0.74
C THR A 99 -8.06 21.74 0.79
N ARG A 100 -8.38 23.02 0.57
CA ARG A 100 -9.74 23.53 0.64
C ARG A 100 -10.68 22.97 -0.42
N SER A 101 -10.16 22.62 -1.58
CA SER A 101 -10.94 21.99 -2.65
C SER A 101 -11.10 20.47 -2.48
N ALA A 102 -10.37 19.87 -1.55
CA ALA A 102 -10.39 18.42 -1.36
C ALA A 102 -11.67 17.98 -0.63
N LYS A 103 -12.41 17.07 -1.24
CA LYS A 103 -13.65 16.52 -0.67
C LYS A 103 -13.39 15.37 0.29
N ARG A 104 -12.25 14.70 0.15
CA ARG A 104 -11.87 13.52 0.94
C ARG A 104 -10.48 13.68 1.53
N VAL A 105 -10.27 13.14 2.72
CA VAL A 105 -8.97 13.17 3.44
C VAL A 105 -7.85 12.57 2.59
N ASN A 106 -8.12 11.51 1.84
CA ASN A 106 -7.12 10.86 0.98
C ASN A 106 -6.60 11.78 -0.14
N GLU A 107 -7.41 12.74 -0.60
CA GLU A 107 -7.00 13.73 -1.61
C GLU A 107 -6.03 14.77 -1.02
N MET A 108 -6.07 14.96 0.29
CA MET A 108 -5.20 15.90 1.01
C MET A 108 -3.79 15.35 1.20
N SER A 109 -3.61 14.03 1.32
CA SER A 109 -2.31 13.41 1.60
C SER A 109 -1.25 13.81 0.57
N SER A 110 -1.59 13.79 -0.72
CA SER A 110 -0.66 14.17 -1.78
C SER A 110 -0.24 15.65 -1.70
N LYS A 111 -1.11 16.54 -1.19
CA LYS A 111 -0.78 17.95 -0.98
C LYS A 111 0.22 18.14 0.14
N PHE A 112 0.08 17.36 1.21
CA PHE A 112 1.08 17.34 2.28
C PHE A 112 2.43 16.80 1.80
N GLU A 113 2.46 15.71 1.03
CA GLU A 113 3.69 15.17 0.45
C GLU A 113 4.41 16.22 -0.40
N ASP A 114 3.69 16.91 -1.31
CA ASP A 114 4.25 17.94 -2.19
C ASP A 114 4.77 19.15 -1.39
N ALA A 115 4.03 19.61 -0.38
CA ALA A 115 4.44 20.73 0.46
C ALA A 115 5.66 20.39 1.34
N ILE A 116 5.67 19.21 1.97
CA ILE A 116 6.82 18.73 2.77
C ILE A 116 8.06 18.64 1.90
N LEU A 117 7.94 18.05 0.71
CA LEU A 117 9.02 17.94 -0.26
C LEU A 117 9.57 19.33 -0.64
N ALA A 118 8.69 20.29 -0.93
CA ALA A 118 9.09 21.66 -1.30
C ALA A 118 9.81 22.36 -0.15
N LYS A 119 9.26 22.32 1.08
CA LYS A 119 9.83 22.97 2.26
C LYS A 119 11.19 22.38 2.64
N LEU A 120 11.34 21.05 2.57
CA LEU A 120 12.62 20.40 2.87
C LEU A 120 13.69 20.69 1.82
N ASN A 121 13.31 20.75 0.54
CA ASN A 121 14.27 21.14 -0.53
C ASN A 121 14.66 22.62 -0.49
N ALA A 122 13.87 23.50 0.09
CA ALA A 122 14.22 24.89 0.32
C ALA A 122 15.29 25.06 1.42
N ARG A 123 15.57 24.03 2.21
CA ARG A 123 16.58 24.07 3.27
C ARG A 123 17.98 23.69 2.73
N PRO A 124 19.01 24.50 2.99
CA PRO A 124 20.37 24.18 2.59
C PRO A 124 20.83 22.83 3.15
N GLY A 125 21.51 22.06 2.33
CA GLY A 125 22.08 20.78 2.73
C GLY A 125 21.13 19.58 2.63
N PHE A 126 19.83 19.78 2.38
CA PHE A 126 18.88 18.70 2.20
C PHE A 126 18.60 18.40 0.72
N THR A 127 18.25 17.15 0.46
CA THR A 127 17.62 16.72 -0.79
C THR A 127 16.45 15.80 -0.44
N CYS A 128 15.24 16.26 -0.73
CA CYS A 128 14.01 15.49 -0.54
C CYS A 128 13.45 15.07 -1.90
N THR A 129 13.11 13.80 -2.06
CA THR A 129 12.60 13.23 -3.31
C THR A 129 11.48 12.23 -3.04
N PHE A 130 10.66 11.96 -4.05
CA PHE A 130 9.89 10.73 -4.09
C PHE A 130 10.86 9.57 -4.35
N PRO A 131 10.92 8.54 -3.48
CA PRO A 131 11.85 7.45 -3.68
C PRO A 131 11.49 6.64 -4.94
N LEU A 132 12.52 6.25 -5.68
CA LEU A 132 12.34 5.35 -6.82
C LEU A 132 12.07 3.92 -6.33
N THR A 133 11.37 3.14 -7.13
CA THR A 133 11.29 1.70 -6.92
C THR A 133 12.65 1.03 -7.12
N THR A 134 12.82 -0.20 -6.63
CA THR A 134 14.02 -1.02 -6.88
C THR A 134 14.29 -1.17 -8.38
N ALA A 135 13.25 -1.12 -9.23
CA ALA A 135 13.38 -1.13 -10.69
C ALA A 135 13.71 0.26 -11.29
N GLY A 136 13.99 1.28 -10.46
CA GLY A 136 14.34 2.64 -10.90
C GLY A 136 13.17 3.48 -11.41
N GLN A 137 11.93 3.05 -11.20
CA GLN A 137 10.74 3.75 -11.68
C GLN A 137 10.22 4.76 -10.65
N LYS A 138 9.63 5.86 -11.13
CA LYS A 138 8.91 6.82 -10.30
C LYS A 138 7.51 6.27 -9.99
N GLN A 139 7.21 6.13 -8.70
CA GLN A 139 5.89 5.70 -8.24
C GLN A 139 5.54 6.46 -6.96
N ARG A 140 4.40 7.16 -6.93
CA ARG A 140 3.94 7.85 -5.71
C ARG A 140 3.28 6.90 -4.72
N SER A 141 2.50 5.94 -5.19
CA SER A 141 1.83 4.97 -4.33
C SER A 141 2.83 4.04 -3.62
N GLY A 142 2.44 3.55 -2.45
CA GLY A 142 3.23 2.62 -1.64
C GLY A 142 4.27 3.33 -0.76
N TYR A 143 4.63 2.65 0.30
CA TYR A 143 5.58 3.10 1.32
C TYR A 143 7.03 3.01 0.84
N PRO A 144 7.91 3.94 1.24
CA PRO A 144 7.64 5.23 1.89
C PRO A 144 7.27 6.33 0.86
N ASP A 145 6.67 7.43 1.34
CA ASP A 145 6.24 8.51 0.44
C ASP A 145 7.38 9.45 0.05
N LEU A 146 8.26 9.81 0.99
CA LEU A 146 9.37 10.73 0.76
C LEU A 146 10.70 10.16 1.27
N ARG A 147 11.78 10.52 0.58
CA ARG A 147 13.17 10.22 0.95
C ARG A 147 13.94 11.52 1.13
N LEU A 148 14.39 11.78 2.35
CA LEU A 148 15.21 12.93 2.71
C LEU A 148 16.66 12.49 2.90
N LEU A 149 17.58 13.11 2.17
CA LEU A 149 19.02 12.99 2.36
C LEU A 149 19.55 14.26 3.00
N ASP A 150 20.22 14.13 4.13
CA ASP A 150 21.11 15.16 4.66
C ASP A 150 22.50 15.02 4.04
N LYS A 151 22.91 16.00 3.24
CA LYS A 151 24.19 15.97 2.52
C LYS A 151 25.41 16.08 3.44
N ALA A 152 25.24 16.70 4.61
CA ALA A 152 26.34 16.92 5.53
C ALA A 152 26.77 15.64 6.24
N SER A 153 25.81 14.83 6.71
CA SER A 153 26.08 13.59 7.41
C SER A 153 25.90 12.33 6.55
N GLY A 154 25.30 12.46 5.36
CA GLY A 154 24.91 11.32 4.51
C GLY A 154 23.74 10.52 5.05
N LYS A 155 23.09 10.97 6.14
CA LYS A 155 21.97 10.27 6.76
C LYS A 155 20.71 10.38 5.93
N ILE A 156 19.95 9.28 5.90
CA ILE A 156 18.70 9.18 5.15
C ILE A 156 17.55 8.97 6.10
N PHE A 157 16.46 9.72 5.84
CA PHE A 157 15.19 9.62 6.52
C PHE A 157 14.09 9.34 5.50
N TYR A 158 13.30 8.31 5.71
CA TYR A 158 12.05 8.10 5.01
C TYR A 158 10.91 8.72 5.81
N LEU A 159 10.07 9.51 5.13
CA LEU A 159 8.93 10.19 5.73
C LEU A 159 7.65 9.70 5.06
N ASP A 160 6.64 9.43 5.87
CA ASP A 160 5.36 8.91 5.41
C ASP A 160 4.22 9.68 6.10
N PRO A 161 3.65 10.71 5.46
CA PRO A 161 2.59 11.54 6.02
C PRO A 161 1.29 10.76 6.20
N LYS A 162 0.70 10.86 7.39
CA LYS A 162 -0.59 10.23 7.73
C LYS A 162 -1.48 11.21 8.46
N LEU A 163 -2.68 11.43 7.91
CA LEU A 163 -3.69 12.26 8.54
C LEU A 163 -4.54 11.41 9.50
N PHE A 164 -4.80 11.92 10.68
CA PHE A 164 -5.69 11.30 11.65
C PHE A 164 -6.62 12.31 12.30
N ALA A 165 -7.87 11.90 12.53
CA ALA A 165 -8.86 12.78 13.13
C ALA A 165 -8.56 13.00 14.63
N LYS A 166 -8.85 14.19 15.12
CA LYS A 166 -8.78 14.54 16.55
C LYS A 166 -9.51 13.49 17.40
N GLY A 167 -8.84 13.02 18.43
CA GLY A 167 -9.37 11.99 19.33
C GLY A 167 -9.29 10.55 18.80
N SER A 168 -8.86 10.31 17.54
CA SER A 168 -8.74 8.96 16.98
C SER A 168 -7.39 8.28 17.20
N LYS A 169 -6.44 8.93 17.87
CA LYS A 169 -5.06 8.47 18.04
C LYS A 169 -4.94 7.10 18.70
N SER A 170 -5.83 6.77 19.64
CA SER A 170 -5.91 5.45 20.30
C SER A 170 -6.80 4.45 19.58
N GLY A 171 -7.38 4.81 18.42
CA GLY A 171 -8.29 3.96 17.67
C GLY A 171 -7.61 2.78 17.02
N GLY A 172 -8.35 1.67 16.89
CA GLY A 172 -7.88 0.46 16.19
C GLY A 172 -8.03 0.53 14.66
N PHE A 173 -8.39 1.69 14.10
CA PHE A 173 -8.57 1.82 12.66
C PHE A 173 -7.22 1.77 11.93
N ARG A 174 -7.15 0.96 10.87
CA ARG A 174 -5.92 0.75 10.10
C ARG A 174 -5.60 1.96 9.24
N THR A 175 -4.48 2.63 9.52
CA THR A 175 -3.97 3.78 8.76
C THR A 175 -2.61 3.55 8.13
N PHE A 176 -1.90 2.50 8.54
CA PHE A 176 -0.60 2.11 7.99
C PHE A 176 -0.74 0.85 7.13
N TYR A 177 -0.16 0.90 5.93
CA TYR A 177 -0.17 -0.20 4.97
C TYR A 177 1.23 -0.37 4.40
N PHE A 178 1.73 -1.57 4.45
CA PHE A 178 2.95 -1.97 3.76
C PHE A 178 2.67 -3.29 3.04
N GLU A 179 2.79 -3.27 1.73
CA GLU A 179 2.68 -4.47 0.90
C GLU A 179 4.09 -4.92 0.51
N PRO A 180 4.52 -6.12 0.92
CA PRO A 180 5.84 -6.64 0.59
C PRO A 180 5.92 -6.96 -0.92
N LYS A 181 6.63 -6.11 -1.65
CA LYS A 181 6.89 -6.27 -3.09
C LYS A 181 8.38 -6.17 -3.36
N ARG A 182 8.88 -6.83 -4.38
CA ARG A 182 10.30 -6.75 -4.76
C ARG A 182 10.56 -5.64 -5.78
N ALA A 183 9.94 -5.73 -6.97
CA ALA A 183 10.21 -4.79 -8.06
C ALA A 183 9.73 -3.36 -7.78
N THR A 184 8.63 -3.21 -7.04
CA THR A 184 8.02 -1.91 -6.70
C THR A 184 8.34 -1.45 -5.26
N ASN A 185 9.24 -2.15 -4.55
CA ASN A 185 9.73 -1.70 -3.26
C ASN A 185 10.51 -0.38 -3.43
N LYS A 186 10.26 0.58 -2.55
CA LYS A 186 10.90 1.92 -2.57
C LYS A 186 11.93 2.12 -1.45
N VAL A 187 12.14 1.12 -0.60
CA VAL A 187 13.16 1.15 0.45
C VAL A 187 14.49 0.69 -0.13
N ASN A 188 15.34 1.65 -0.49
CA ASN A 188 16.63 1.42 -1.16
C ASN A 188 17.84 1.69 -0.26
N ASP A 189 17.62 2.24 0.93
CA ASP A 189 18.69 2.67 1.84
C ASP A 189 18.48 2.11 3.25
N ASP A 190 19.58 1.93 3.99
CA ASP A 190 19.53 1.89 5.45
C ASP A 190 19.15 3.29 5.94
N ALA A 191 18.05 3.43 6.65
CA ALA A 191 17.49 4.76 6.94
C ALA A 191 16.71 4.79 8.26
N ARG A 192 16.47 6.02 8.77
CA ARG A 192 15.45 6.26 9.79
C ARG A 192 14.10 6.34 9.10
N HIS A 193 13.12 5.67 9.64
CA HIS A 193 11.77 5.59 9.08
C HIS A 193 10.80 6.31 10.00
N LEU A 194 10.19 7.41 9.53
CA LEU A 194 9.29 8.24 10.32
C LEU A 194 7.90 8.31 9.72
N ILE A 195 6.89 8.13 10.56
CA ILE A 195 5.55 8.62 10.24
C ILE A 195 5.49 10.11 10.60
N VAL A 196 4.96 10.91 9.68
CA VAL A 196 4.56 12.28 9.94
C VAL A 196 3.05 12.27 10.23
N GLY A 197 2.69 12.11 11.49
CA GLY A 197 1.30 12.13 11.93
C GLY A 197 0.77 13.57 11.95
N ILE A 198 -0.34 13.84 11.25
CA ILE A 198 -0.97 15.16 11.17
C ILE A 198 -2.39 15.04 11.70
N GLU A 199 -2.63 15.66 12.85
CA GLU A 199 -3.96 15.70 13.47
C GLU A 199 -4.83 16.74 12.80
N HIS A 200 -6.07 16.37 12.49
CA HIS A 200 -7.03 17.27 11.91
C HIS A 200 -8.39 17.18 12.59
N GLU A 201 -9.19 18.23 12.46
CA GLU A 201 -10.61 18.23 12.79
C GLU A 201 -11.43 18.89 11.68
N ARG A 202 -12.70 18.59 11.64
CA ARG A 202 -13.63 19.27 10.74
C ARG A 202 -14.30 20.41 11.49
N ALA A 203 -14.17 21.63 10.96
CA ALA A 203 -14.83 22.80 11.51
C ALA A 203 -16.33 22.81 11.17
N ALA A 204 -17.08 23.68 11.82
CA ALA A 204 -18.53 23.83 11.62
C ALA A 204 -18.91 24.26 10.20
N ASP A 205 -18.03 24.97 9.50
CA ASP A 205 -18.16 25.37 8.10
C ASP A 205 -17.84 24.25 7.10
N GLY A 206 -17.49 23.07 7.59
CA GLY A 206 -17.09 21.90 6.79
C GLY A 206 -15.65 21.91 6.33
N ALA A 207 -14.85 22.95 6.62
CA ALA A 207 -13.43 22.98 6.34
C ALA A 207 -12.66 22.02 7.23
N THR A 208 -11.54 21.52 6.72
CA THR A 208 -10.61 20.72 7.54
C THR A 208 -9.55 21.64 8.10
N HIS A 209 -9.37 21.62 9.42
CA HIS A 209 -8.30 22.29 10.13
C HIS A 209 -7.26 21.29 10.60
N PHE A 210 -5.98 21.59 10.35
CA PHE A 210 -4.84 20.80 10.78
C PHE A 210 -4.27 21.39 12.06
N LEU A 211 -4.26 20.60 13.14
CA LEU A 211 -4.05 21.09 14.50
C LEU A 211 -2.58 21.04 14.91
N ARG A 212 -1.94 19.92 14.63
CA ARG A 212 -0.54 19.65 15.01
C ARG A 212 0.04 18.52 14.20
N TRP A 213 1.35 18.39 14.25
CA TRP A 213 2.09 17.27 13.69
C TRP A 213 2.87 16.55 14.79
N GLU A 214 3.19 15.28 14.53
CA GLU A 214 4.04 14.44 15.36
C GLU A 214 4.96 13.61 14.47
N LEU A 215 6.22 13.42 14.90
CA LEU A 215 7.16 12.49 14.25
C LEU A 215 7.23 11.21 15.08
N ILE A 216 6.95 10.08 14.44
CA ILE A 216 6.94 8.77 15.07
C ILE A 216 8.02 7.91 14.43
N ASP A 217 9.02 7.49 15.23
CA ASP A 217 10.06 6.56 14.81
C ASP A 217 9.49 5.14 14.71
N LEU A 218 9.66 4.51 13.54
CA LEU A 218 9.18 3.16 13.28
C LEU A 218 10.18 2.05 13.64
N ALA A 219 11.34 2.37 14.23
CA ALA A 219 12.36 1.38 14.57
C ALA A 219 11.83 0.28 15.51
N ASN A 220 10.92 0.63 16.42
CA ASN A 220 10.27 -0.30 17.34
C ASN A 220 8.79 -0.58 17.00
N PHE A 221 8.36 -0.14 15.83
CA PHE A 221 6.98 -0.33 15.40
C PHE A 221 6.69 -1.83 15.13
N ARG A 222 5.52 -2.28 15.57
CA ARG A 222 5.05 -3.64 15.35
C ARG A 222 3.81 -3.62 14.48
N VAL A 223 3.80 -4.49 13.49
CA VAL A 223 2.69 -4.67 12.55
C VAL A 223 2.01 -6.02 12.76
N LYS A 224 0.85 -6.18 12.16
CA LYS A 224 0.20 -7.49 11.99
C LYS A 224 0.04 -7.76 10.50
N LEU A 225 0.29 -8.99 10.09
CA LEU A 225 -0.10 -9.46 8.77
C LEU A 225 -1.62 -9.69 8.77
N LYS A 226 -2.30 -9.18 7.75
CA LYS A 226 -3.69 -9.50 7.46
C LYS A 226 -3.72 -10.29 6.16
N ALA A 227 -4.08 -11.55 6.25
CA ALA A 227 -4.31 -12.37 5.07
C ALA A 227 -5.75 -12.16 4.60
N GLU A 228 -5.92 -11.72 3.36
CA GLU A 228 -7.21 -11.51 2.71
C GLU A 228 -7.16 -12.13 1.32
N PHE A 229 -8.24 -12.82 0.93
CA PHE A 229 -8.41 -13.23 -0.45
C PHE A 229 -9.13 -12.10 -1.19
N GLU A 230 -8.57 -11.65 -2.30
CA GLU A 230 -9.08 -10.53 -3.08
C GLU A 230 -9.69 -11.03 -4.39
N GLY A 231 -10.76 -10.37 -4.82
CA GLY A 231 -11.39 -10.55 -6.14
C GLY A 231 -11.80 -9.20 -6.70
N THR A 232 -11.60 -9.03 -8.00
CA THR A 232 -12.02 -7.83 -8.72
C THR A 232 -13.46 -7.97 -9.24
N ASN A 233 -14.07 -6.85 -9.66
CA ASN A 233 -15.34 -6.91 -10.39
C ASN A 233 -15.24 -7.79 -11.64
N ALA A 234 -14.11 -7.74 -12.36
CA ALA A 234 -13.88 -8.59 -13.52
C ALA A 234 -13.83 -10.08 -13.18
N ASP A 235 -13.37 -10.44 -11.98
CA ASP A 235 -13.37 -11.82 -11.53
C ASP A 235 -14.75 -12.30 -11.12
N MET A 236 -15.56 -11.43 -10.51
CA MET A 236 -16.91 -11.76 -10.00
C MET A 236 -17.99 -11.76 -11.09
N TYR A 237 -17.96 -10.77 -11.97
CA TYR A 237 -19.00 -10.54 -12.98
C TYR A 237 -18.68 -11.16 -14.35
N ARG A 238 -18.04 -12.30 -14.37
CA ARG A 238 -17.83 -13.06 -15.60
C ARG A 238 -19.20 -13.52 -16.17
N PRO A 239 -19.41 -13.44 -17.49
CA PRO A 239 -20.70 -13.82 -18.10
C PRO A 239 -21.17 -15.22 -17.69
N GLU A 240 -20.26 -16.18 -17.58
CA GLU A 240 -20.53 -17.57 -17.20
C GLU A 240 -20.90 -17.73 -15.71
N ALA A 241 -20.56 -16.76 -14.86
CA ALA A 241 -20.89 -16.76 -13.44
C ALA A 241 -22.26 -16.11 -13.15
N VAL A 242 -22.84 -15.38 -14.11
CA VAL A 242 -24.12 -14.68 -13.93
C VAL A 242 -25.26 -15.67 -14.04
N VAL A 243 -25.90 -15.98 -12.93
CA VAL A 243 -27.05 -16.90 -12.86
C VAL A 243 -28.42 -16.20 -12.96
N GLY A 244 -28.44 -14.88 -12.99
CA GLY A 244 -29.65 -14.09 -13.14
C GLY A 244 -29.38 -12.60 -13.24
N ALA A 245 -30.18 -11.87 -14.01
CA ALA A 245 -30.09 -10.43 -14.17
C ALA A 245 -31.48 -9.81 -14.31
N SER A 246 -31.66 -8.57 -13.84
CA SER A 246 -32.85 -7.78 -14.17
C SER A 246 -32.77 -7.30 -15.62
N LYS A 247 -33.94 -7.09 -16.24
CA LYS A 247 -33.93 -6.34 -17.52
C LYS A 247 -33.56 -4.87 -17.24
N PRO A 248 -32.80 -4.22 -18.17
CA PRO A 248 -32.44 -2.81 -18.08
C PRO A 248 -33.68 -1.89 -18.05
#